data_79fb0a53e0573a85ed5c49ed500a29d0
#
_entry.id   79fb0a53e0573a85ed5c49ed500a29d0
#
_cell.length_a   1.000
_cell.length_b   1.000
_cell.length_c   1.000
_cell.angle_alpha   90.00
_cell.angle_beta   90.00
_cell.angle_gamma   90.00
#
_symmetry.space_group_name_H-M   'P 1'
#
loop_
_entity.id
_entity.type
_entity.pdbx_description
1 polymer ?
#
loop_
_entity_poly.entity_id
_entity_poly.type
_entity_poly.pdbx_seq_one_letter_code
_entity_poly.pdbx_strand_id
1 'polypeptide(L)'
;AASDVYKRQTYAGQLKLRPYQTLHFELGRAVVGQCGSLISKVLYVKQGTRKKFAILDAGMTDLIRPALYQAFHKMENITSEEPLEAYDVVGPICESSDVFGKAIDLNKVKRGDLIALRSAGAYGEIMASGYNCRELPKGYTSDELV
;
A
#
# COMPACT_ATOMS: atom_id res chain seq x y z
N ALA A 1 9.42 1.53 14.01
CA ALA A 1 10.78 1.86 14.50
C ALA A 1 11.11 1.15 15.80
N ALA A 2 10.33 1.30 16.90
CA ALA A 2 10.61 0.63 18.17
C ALA A 2 10.61 -0.90 18.06
N SER A 3 9.65 -1.49 17.34
CA SER A 3 9.58 -2.95 17.14
C SER A 3 10.82 -3.53 16.46
N ASP A 4 11.46 -2.77 15.59
CA ASP A 4 12.65 -3.24 14.85
C ASP A 4 13.91 -3.20 15.71
N VAL A 5 14.01 -2.24 16.65
CA VAL A 5 15.07 -2.19 17.65
C VAL A 5 14.98 -3.42 18.58
N TYR A 6 13.77 -3.75 19.06
CA TYR A 6 13.56 -4.94 19.89
C TYR A 6 13.88 -6.23 19.15
N LYS A 7 13.48 -6.38 17.90
CA LYS A 7 13.84 -7.54 17.07
C LYS A 7 15.33 -7.65 16.89
N ARG A 8 16.01 -6.54 16.60
CA ARG A 8 17.47 -6.50 16.48
C ARG A 8 18.17 -6.96 17.76
N GLN A 9 17.74 -6.46 18.93
CA GLN A 9 18.27 -6.87 20.24
C GLN A 9 18.00 -8.35 20.51
N THR A 10 16.80 -8.83 20.20
CA THR A 10 16.43 -10.24 20.35
C THR A 10 17.32 -11.14 19.50
N TYR A 11 17.52 -10.81 18.21
CA TYR A 11 18.41 -11.58 17.35
C TYR A 11 19.87 -11.55 17.82
N ALA A 12 20.37 -10.38 18.22
CA ALA A 12 21.73 -10.26 18.74
C ALA A 12 21.94 -11.09 20.02
N GLY A 13 20.93 -11.18 20.90
CA GLY A 13 20.98 -11.99 22.12
C GLY A 13 20.83 -13.49 21.88
N GLN A 14 20.12 -13.90 20.82
CA GLN A 14 19.91 -15.31 20.47
C GLN A 14 21.09 -15.92 19.68
N LEU A 15 21.83 -15.09 18.94
CA LEU A 15 22.97 -15.52 18.15
C LEU A 15 24.22 -15.67 19.04
N LYS A 16 24.73 -16.89 19.15
CA LYS A 16 26.01 -17.16 19.81
C LYS A 16 27.18 -16.81 18.88
N LEU A 17 27.44 -15.50 18.74
CA LEU A 17 28.53 -15.02 17.91
C LEU A 17 29.89 -15.34 18.54
N ARG A 18 30.84 -15.76 17.68
CA ARG A 18 32.26 -15.91 18.10
C ARG A 18 32.89 -14.51 18.20
N PRO A 19 34.00 -14.36 18.97
CA PRO A 19 34.63 -13.05 19.23
C PRO A 19 35.02 -12.25 17.99
N TYR A 20 35.23 -12.92 16.84
CA TYR A 20 35.60 -12.29 15.57
C TYR A 20 34.43 -12.10 14.60
N GLN A 21 33.19 -12.46 14.97
CA GLN A 21 32.02 -12.29 14.17
C GLN A 21 31.30 -11.01 14.55
N THR A 22 30.82 -10.28 13.55
CA THR A 22 30.04 -9.05 13.70
C THR A 22 28.68 -9.23 13.03
N LEU A 23 27.64 -8.76 13.68
CA LEU A 23 26.28 -8.79 13.15
C LEU A 23 26.00 -7.48 12.40
N HIS A 24 25.75 -7.59 11.11
CA HIS A 24 25.38 -6.48 10.26
C HIS A 24 23.88 -6.57 9.92
N PHE A 25 23.21 -5.42 9.81
CA PHE A 25 21.81 -5.31 9.43
C PHE A 25 21.67 -4.35 8.26
N GLU A 26 21.03 -4.82 7.21
CA GLU A 26 20.69 -4.00 6.06
C GLU A 26 19.17 -3.76 6.09
N LEU A 27 18.74 -2.71 6.78
CA LEU A 27 17.34 -2.36 6.91
C LEU A 27 16.88 -1.63 5.64
N GLY A 28 15.88 -2.20 4.99
CA GLY A 28 15.25 -1.61 3.81
C GLY A 28 13.87 -1.02 4.15
N ARG A 29 12.81 -1.70 3.73
CA ARG A 29 11.41 -1.27 3.87
C ARG A 29 11.00 -0.88 5.29
N ALA A 30 11.54 -1.52 6.30
CA ALA A 30 11.21 -1.25 7.69
C ALA A 30 11.51 0.20 8.11
N VAL A 31 12.45 0.88 7.46
CA VAL A 31 12.84 2.25 7.79
C VAL A 31 11.83 3.27 7.28
N VAL A 32 11.44 3.17 6.01
CA VAL A 32 10.65 4.21 5.32
C VAL A 32 9.30 3.72 4.79
N GLY A 33 8.98 2.43 4.93
CA GLY A 33 7.72 1.88 4.40
C GLY A 33 6.49 2.59 4.94
N GLN A 34 6.47 2.90 6.22
CA GLN A 34 5.31 3.48 6.89
C GLN A 34 5.17 5.00 6.72
N CYS A 35 6.21 5.70 6.24
CA CYS A 35 6.16 7.16 6.10
C CYS A 35 5.38 7.62 4.86
N GLY A 36 5.12 6.72 3.90
CA GLY A 36 4.40 7.06 2.68
C GLY A 36 3.05 6.36 2.54
N SER A 37 2.14 7.03 1.84
CA SER A 37 0.84 6.49 1.45
C SER A 37 0.58 6.82 -0.01
N LEU A 38 0.01 5.88 -0.76
CA LEU A 38 -0.58 6.16 -2.06
C LEU A 38 -2.01 6.67 -1.83
N ILE A 39 -2.31 7.87 -2.30
CA ILE A 39 -3.66 8.42 -2.28
C ILE A 39 -4.27 8.25 -3.66
N SER A 40 -5.45 7.65 -3.71
CA SER A 40 -6.13 7.36 -4.94
C SER A 40 -7.60 7.74 -4.87
N LYS A 41 -8.13 8.25 -5.99
CA LYS A 41 -9.53 8.63 -6.11
C LYS A 41 -10.38 7.46 -6.60
N VAL A 42 -11.56 7.32 -6.05
CA VAL A 42 -12.57 6.37 -6.53
C VAL A 42 -13.19 6.89 -7.82
N LEU A 43 -12.98 6.18 -8.91
CA LEU A 43 -13.57 6.48 -10.21
C LEU A 43 -15.01 5.99 -10.28
N TYR A 44 -15.26 4.79 -9.76
CA TYR A 44 -16.56 4.15 -9.84
C TYR A 44 -16.76 3.12 -8.72
N VAL A 45 -18.01 2.96 -8.29
CA VAL A 45 -18.43 1.87 -7.39
C VAL A 45 -19.38 0.98 -8.16
N LYS A 46 -18.99 -0.29 -8.35
CA LYS A 46 -19.81 -1.27 -9.06
C LYS A 46 -20.46 -2.23 -8.07
N GLN A 47 -21.78 -2.31 -8.09
CA GLN A 47 -22.54 -3.32 -7.37
C GLN A 47 -22.64 -4.57 -8.24
N GLY A 48 -21.98 -5.63 -7.86
CA GLY A 48 -22.17 -6.96 -8.43
C GLY A 48 -23.27 -7.75 -7.70
N THR A 49 -23.53 -8.95 -8.17
CA THR A 49 -24.56 -9.84 -7.54
C THR A 49 -24.17 -10.33 -6.15
N ARG A 50 -22.88 -10.49 -5.88
CA ARG A 50 -22.36 -11.05 -4.61
C ARG A 50 -21.41 -10.13 -3.87
N LYS A 51 -20.89 -9.09 -4.52
CA LYS A 51 -19.87 -8.22 -3.95
C LYS A 51 -19.88 -6.84 -4.60
N LYS A 52 -19.30 -5.88 -3.89
CA LYS A 52 -19.09 -4.51 -4.36
C LYS A 52 -17.64 -4.32 -4.79
N PHE A 53 -17.43 -3.49 -5.78
CA PHE A 53 -16.10 -3.10 -6.24
C PHE A 53 -15.92 -1.61 -6.06
N ALA A 54 -14.80 -1.22 -5.47
CA ALA A 54 -14.30 0.16 -5.52
C ALA A 54 -13.19 0.21 -6.58
N ILE A 55 -13.46 0.91 -7.67
CA ILE A 55 -12.52 1.06 -8.80
C ILE A 55 -11.79 2.37 -8.60
N LEU A 56 -10.47 2.29 -8.42
CA LEU A 56 -9.61 3.42 -8.17
C LEU A 56 -9.00 3.98 -9.46
N ASP A 57 -8.48 5.21 -9.42
CA ASP A 57 -7.65 5.76 -10.49
C ASP A 57 -6.19 5.26 -10.42
N ALA A 58 -5.72 4.81 -9.27
CA ALA A 58 -4.47 4.07 -9.15
C ALA A 58 -4.68 2.60 -9.52
N GLY A 59 -3.64 1.97 -10.06
CA GLY A 59 -3.59 0.57 -10.40
C GLY A 59 -2.28 -0.10 -9.99
N MET A 60 -2.10 -1.34 -10.45
CA MET A 60 -0.84 -2.06 -10.26
C MET A 60 0.37 -1.34 -10.86
N THR A 61 0.15 -0.42 -11.77
CA THR A 61 1.17 0.45 -12.36
C THR A 61 1.71 1.48 -11.38
N ASP A 62 0.91 1.87 -10.39
CA ASP A 62 1.27 2.86 -9.37
C ASP A 62 1.81 2.19 -8.10
N LEU A 63 1.26 1.02 -7.74
CA LEU A 63 1.67 0.22 -6.59
C LEU A 63 1.60 -1.28 -6.93
N ILE A 64 2.68 -1.81 -7.49
CA ILE A 64 2.76 -3.19 -7.99
C ILE A 64 2.73 -4.26 -6.89
N ARG A 65 3.09 -3.90 -5.66
CA ARG A 65 3.37 -4.85 -4.59
C ARG A 65 2.23 -5.81 -4.24
N PRO A 66 0.94 -5.40 -4.20
CA PRO A 66 -0.18 -6.33 -4.01
C PRO A 66 -0.25 -7.39 -5.10
N ALA A 67 -0.11 -6.99 -6.37
CA ALA A 67 -0.16 -7.90 -7.51
C ALA A 67 1.06 -8.84 -7.59
N LEU A 68 2.27 -8.31 -7.32
CA LEU A 68 3.53 -9.05 -7.49
C LEU A 68 3.86 -9.96 -6.30
N TYR A 69 3.59 -9.49 -5.07
CA TYR A 69 4.02 -10.16 -3.84
C TYR A 69 2.86 -10.53 -2.91
N GLN A 70 1.61 -10.27 -3.32
CA GLN A 70 0.44 -10.38 -2.43
C GLN A 70 0.64 -9.55 -1.15
N ALA A 71 1.36 -8.42 -1.27
CA ALA A 71 1.67 -7.56 -0.15
C ALA A 71 0.40 -6.89 0.36
N PHE A 72 0.24 -6.93 1.68
CA PHE A 72 -0.86 -6.23 2.35
C PHE A 72 -0.52 -4.73 2.51
N HIS A 73 -1.44 -3.88 2.11
CA HIS A 73 -1.47 -2.46 2.40
C HIS A 73 -2.79 -2.14 3.08
N LYS A 74 -2.75 -1.55 4.28
CA LYS A 74 -3.97 -1.08 4.93
C LYS A 74 -4.61 -0.02 4.04
N MET A 75 -5.90 -0.16 3.79
CA MET A 75 -6.68 0.79 3.01
C MET A 75 -7.70 1.50 3.91
N GLU A 76 -7.88 2.79 3.67
CA GLU A 76 -8.79 3.64 4.44
C GLU A 76 -9.48 4.63 3.49
N ASN A 77 -10.81 4.75 3.58
CA ASN A 77 -11.52 5.86 2.97
C ASN A 77 -11.32 7.08 3.87
N ILE A 78 -10.56 8.06 3.39
CA ILE A 78 -10.20 9.26 4.17
C ILE A 78 -11.17 10.42 3.98
N THR A 79 -12.25 10.21 3.24
CA THR A 79 -13.29 11.23 2.93
C THR A 79 -14.68 10.82 3.39
N SER A 80 -14.86 9.65 3.98
CA SER A 80 -16.14 9.14 4.47
C SER A 80 -16.02 8.64 5.90
N GLU A 81 -17.03 8.93 6.71
CA GLU A 81 -17.20 8.39 8.08
C GLU A 81 -18.44 7.47 8.15
N GLU A 82 -19.05 7.14 7.01
CA GLU A 82 -20.21 6.26 6.96
C GLU A 82 -19.88 4.83 7.42
N PRO A 83 -20.86 4.00 7.78
CA PRO A 83 -20.63 2.63 8.22
C PRO A 83 -19.75 1.82 7.27
N LEU A 84 -19.04 0.84 7.82
CA LEU A 84 -18.18 -0.04 7.04
C LEU A 84 -18.98 -0.94 6.10
N GLU A 85 -18.46 -1.12 4.90
CA GLU A 85 -18.95 -2.06 3.90
C GLU A 85 -17.74 -2.76 3.26
N ALA A 86 -17.94 -4.01 2.84
CA ALA A 86 -16.88 -4.80 2.20
C ALA A 86 -16.80 -4.53 0.69
N TYR A 87 -15.59 -4.27 0.21
CA TYR A 87 -15.28 -4.01 -1.21
C TYR A 87 -14.13 -4.86 -1.71
N ASP A 88 -14.20 -5.32 -2.95
CA ASP A 88 -13.01 -5.65 -3.72
C ASP A 88 -12.44 -4.33 -4.27
N VAL A 89 -11.24 -3.95 -3.85
CA VAL A 89 -10.58 -2.71 -4.27
C VAL A 89 -9.67 -3.01 -5.44
N VAL A 90 -9.94 -2.41 -6.58
CA VAL A 90 -9.30 -2.73 -7.86
C VAL A 90 -8.86 -1.46 -8.59
N GLY A 91 -7.85 -1.59 -9.45
CA GLY A 91 -7.40 -0.52 -10.33
C GLY A 91 -8.09 -0.54 -11.69
N PRO A 92 -7.70 0.38 -12.59
CA PRO A 92 -8.29 0.55 -13.92
C PRO A 92 -7.52 -0.20 -15.03
N ILE A 93 -6.51 -0.99 -14.68
CA ILE A 93 -5.65 -1.65 -15.65
C ILE A 93 -6.36 -2.87 -16.23
N CYS A 94 -6.13 -3.14 -17.53
CA CYS A 94 -6.72 -4.29 -18.22
C CYS A 94 -5.98 -5.60 -17.88
N GLU A 95 -5.89 -5.90 -16.57
CA GLU A 95 -5.24 -7.07 -16.00
C GLU A 95 -6.05 -7.65 -14.86
N SER A 96 -6.21 -8.96 -14.81
CA SER A 96 -6.92 -9.64 -13.72
C SER A 96 -6.19 -9.56 -12.36
N SER A 97 -4.90 -9.25 -12.39
CA SER A 97 -4.05 -9.03 -11.22
C SER A 97 -4.13 -7.61 -10.65
N ASP A 98 -4.84 -6.69 -11.31
CA ASP A 98 -4.99 -5.30 -10.86
C ASP A 98 -5.97 -5.19 -9.68
N VAL A 99 -5.61 -5.83 -8.58
CA VAL A 99 -6.41 -5.93 -7.35
C VAL A 99 -5.53 -5.53 -6.17
N PHE A 100 -5.93 -4.50 -5.46
CA PHE A 100 -5.28 -4.08 -4.22
C PHE A 100 -5.68 -4.92 -3.01
N GLY A 101 -6.94 -5.38 -2.99
CA GLY A 101 -7.45 -6.26 -1.94
C GLY A 101 -8.88 -6.73 -2.22
N LYS A 102 -9.24 -7.85 -1.61
CA LYS A 102 -10.59 -8.45 -1.71
C LYS A 102 -11.27 -8.42 -0.36
N ALA A 103 -12.58 -8.14 -0.36
CA ALA A 103 -13.41 -8.05 0.83
C ALA A 103 -12.80 -7.11 1.90
N ILE A 104 -12.33 -5.95 1.48
CA ILE A 104 -11.74 -4.94 2.36
C ILE A 104 -12.88 -4.12 2.98
N ASP A 105 -12.90 -4.04 4.29
CA ASP A 105 -13.83 -3.19 5.03
C ASP A 105 -13.38 -1.73 4.93
N LEU A 106 -14.17 -0.91 4.24
CA LEU A 106 -13.99 0.53 4.10
C LEU A 106 -15.25 1.26 4.56
N ASN A 107 -15.10 2.44 5.13
CA ASN A 107 -16.24 3.35 5.25
C ASN A 107 -16.88 3.49 3.88
N LYS A 108 -18.23 3.40 3.85
CA LYS A 108 -19.01 3.33 2.60
C LYS A 108 -18.45 4.27 1.54
N VAL A 109 -18.16 3.68 0.38
CA VAL A 109 -17.43 4.32 -0.71
C VAL A 109 -18.41 4.87 -1.75
N LYS A 110 -18.14 6.08 -2.21
CA LYS A 110 -18.82 6.71 -3.35
C LYS A 110 -17.79 7.25 -4.36
N ARG A 111 -18.25 7.50 -5.57
CA ARG A 111 -17.43 8.13 -6.63
C ARG A 111 -16.88 9.47 -6.14
N GLY A 112 -15.58 9.67 -6.33
CA GLY A 112 -14.86 10.87 -5.93
C GLY A 112 -14.20 10.80 -4.56
N ASP A 113 -14.53 9.79 -3.74
CA ASP A 113 -13.86 9.56 -2.46
C ASP A 113 -12.36 9.29 -2.65
N LEU A 114 -11.57 9.58 -1.62
CA LEU A 114 -10.15 9.33 -1.58
C LEU A 114 -9.84 8.13 -0.69
N ILE A 115 -9.13 7.17 -1.25
CA ILE A 115 -8.65 5.99 -0.56
C ILE A 115 -7.15 6.13 -0.34
N ALA A 116 -6.72 5.99 0.92
CA ALA A 116 -5.30 5.93 1.28
C ALA A 116 -4.86 4.47 1.38
N LEU A 117 -3.86 4.08 0.57
CA LEU A 117 -3.16 2.81 0.69
C LEU A 117 -1.89 3.06 1.49
N ARG A 118 -1.85 2.62 2.75
CA ARG A 118 -0.78 2.90 3.71
C ARG A 118 0.46 2.07 3.47
N SER A 119 1.57 2.52 4.04
CA SER A 119 2.87 1.82 4.00
C SER A 119 3.43 1.66 2.58
N ALA A 120 3.23 2.66 1.73
CA ALA A 120 3.73 2.74 0.36
C ALA A 120 5.07 3.47 0.23
N GLY A 121 5.66 3.97 1.34
CA GLY A 121 6.88 4.79 1.33
C GLY A 121 8.17 4.06 0.92
N ALA A 122 8.13 2.72 0.80
CA ALA A 122 9.25 1.96 0.27
C ALA A 122 8.76 1.04 -0.84
N TYR A 123 9.47 1.07 -1.98
CA TYR A 123 9.19 0.23 -3.17
C TYR A 123 7.77 0.40 -3.75
N GLY A 124 7.10 1.52 -3.45
CA GLY A 124 5.88 1.94 -4.12
C GLY A 124 6.23 2.69 -5.40
N GLU A 125 6.57 3.96 -5.27
CA GLU A 125 6.87 4.86 -6.40
C GLU A 125 7.98 4.34 -7.31
N ILE A 126 9.12 3.88 -6.74
CA ILE A 126 10.26 3.41 -7.55
C ILE A 126 9.98 2.17 -8.40
N MET A 127 8.98 1.38 -8.05
CA MET A 127 8.53 0.21 -8.83
C MET A 127 7.34 0.54 -9.74
N ALA A 128 6.89 1.77 -9.78
CA ALA A 128 5.83 2.20 -10.68
C ALA A 128 6.28 2.10 -12.15
N SER A 129 5.32 1.93 -13.04
CA SER A 129 5.59 1.72 -14.47
C SER A 129 4.60 2.48 -15.36
N GLY A 130 5.05 2.80 -16.57
CA GLY A 130 4.20 3.36 -17.62
C GLY A 130 3.35 2.33 -18.39
N TYR A 131 3.17 1.12 -17.85
CA TYR A 131 2.34 0.09 -18.48
C TYR A 131 0.92 0.59 -18.73
N ASN A 132 0.29 0.14 -19.80
CA ASN A 132 -1.03 0.59 -20.23
C ASN A 132 -1.10 2.10 -20.54
N CYS A 133 0.01 2.70 -20.99
CA CYS A 133 0.15 4.13 -21.31
C CYS A 133 -0.19 5.07 -20.14
N ARG A 134 0.08 4.60 -18.92
CA ARG A 134 -0.14 5.39 -17.71
C ARG A 134 1.05 6.30 -17.40
N GLU A 135 0.75 7.48 -16.89
CA GLU A 135 1.78 8.33 -16.31
C GLU A 135 2.25 7.76 -14.96
N LEU A 136 3.50 8.01 -14.59
CA LEU A 136 4.00 7.65 -13.27
C LEU A 136 3.33 8.50 -12.19
N PRO A 137 3.09 7.93 -10.99
CA PRO A 137 2.53 8.69 -9.89
C PRO A 137 3.48 9.81 -9.47
N LYS A 138 2.94 10.95 -9.04
CA LYS A 138 3.74 12.06 -8.49
C LYS A 138 3.95 11.84 -7.00
N GLY A 139 5.20 11.91 -6.56
CA GLY A 139 5.56 11.96 -5.15
C GLY A 139 5.47 13.39 -4.61
N TYR A 140 5.04 13.52 -3.37
CA TYR A 140 5.02 14.78 -2.60
C TYR A 140 5.54 14.50 -1.20
N THR A 141 6.32 15.43 -0.66
CA THR A 141 6.78 15.38 0.73
C THR A 141 5.96 16.34 1.59
N SER A 142 5.91 16.12 2.89
CA SER A 142 5.08 16.93 3.80
C SER A 142 5.46 18.40 3.83
N ASP A 143 6.71 18.73 3.55
CA ASP A 143 7.24 20.10 3.46
C ASP A 143 6.85 20.81 2.15
N GLU A 144 6.47 20.07 1.10
CA GLU A 144 5.95 20.63 -0.16
C GLU A 144 4.45 20.95 -0.09
N LEU A 145 3.76 20.48 0.94
CA LEU A 145 2.31 20.63 1.10
C LEU A 145 1.91 21.78 2.05
N VAL A 146 2.88 22.58 2.52
CA VAL A 146 2.69 23.71 3.46
C VAL A 146 2.58 25.04 2.72
#